data_5e83e7005521e76f2f34d421687562c2
#
_entry.id   5e83e7005521e76f2f34d421687562c2
#
_cell.length_a   1.000
_cell.length_b   1.000
_cell.length_c   1.000
_cell.angle_alpha   90.00
_cell.angle_beta   90.00
_cell.angle_gamma   90.00
#
_symmetry.space_group_name_H-M   'P 1'
#
loop_
_entity.id
_entity.type
_entity.pdbx_description
1 polymer ?
#
loop_
_entity_poly.entity_id
_entity_poly.type
_entity_poly.pdbx_seq_one_letter_code
_entity_poly.pdbx_strand_id
1 'polypeptide(L)'
;MLNLCKDNKKISDNIKEIEENLLSLLYGRCNMKKLIICLTITLSLFLSVFAGDVAEYADLGFSSDGKYFVFAQYGVTDKDFEPYAEIYAVDVEKNDFVKNCVYKVNPGTVKSVKSGLAVFEELYNKNKANIDKYCGEKATLDTTLYLRGPESKSSSEEITFKDFINSTEENEIFYTINLVKHVSGKGKNLKSSFFIGVEQKDASGKTLSRKVVGNPDFERSGVCDYVIRRIVADKSGKSIVFEIEKQIEDSKGTSFRYMVETFMF
;
A
#
# COMPACT_ATOMS: atom_id res chain seq x y z
N MET A 1 81.75 -36.67 14.58
CA MET A 1 81.01 -36.28 13.37
C MET A 1 79.62 -36.92 13.19
N LEU A 2 79.32 -38.07 13.79
CA LEU A 2 78.03 -38.76 13.60
C LEU A 2 76.84 -38.19 14.39
N ASN A 3 77.02 -37.44 15.46
CA ASN A 3 75.95 -36.92 16.25
C ASN A 3 75.30 -35.63 15.63
N LEU A 4 76.09 -34.79 14.98
CA LEU A 4 75.55 -33.56 14.33
C LEU A 4 74.69 -33.92 13.12
N CYS A 5 74.89 -35.03 12.41
CA CYS A 5 74.06 -35.44 11.29
C CYS A 5 72.67 -35.96 11.75
N LYS A 6 72.57 -36.56 12.95
CA LYS A 6 71.31 -37.07 13.51
C LYS A 6 70.41 -35.90 14.02
N ASP A 7 71.06 -34.92 14.63
CA ASP A 7 70.28 -33.72 15.13
C ASP A 7 69.74 -32.87 14.01
N ASN A 8 70.52 -32.68 12.92
CA ASN A 8 70.06 -31.95 11.75
C ASN A 8 68.88 -32.65 11.03
N LYS A 9 68.87 -33.97 11.00
CA LYS A 9 67.80 -34.77 10.40
C LYS A 9 66.51 -34.64 11.25
N LYS A 10 66.63 -34.69 12.56
CA LYS A 10 65.53 -34.56 13.52
C LYS A 10 64.90 -33.15 13.49
N ILE A 11 65.75 -32.13 13.31
CA ILE A 11 65.28 -30.72 13.15
C ILE A 11 64.54 -30.58 11.80
N SER A 12 65.07 -31.16 10.72
CA SER A 12 64.40 -31.12 9.41
C SER A 12 63.05 -31.82 9.42
N ASP A 13 62.90 -32.93 10.10
CA ASP A 13 61.66 -33.71 10.19
C ASP A 13 60.63 -32.96 11.03
N ASN A 14 61.01 -32.30 12.13
CA ASN A 14 60.14 -31.49 12.94
C ASN A 14 59.68 -30.24 12.18
N ILE A 15 60.51 -29.62 11.35
CA ILE A 15 60.08 -28.46 10.54
C ILE A 15 59.06 -28.89 9.51
N LYS A 16 59.22 -30.01 8.84
CA LYS A 16 58.23 -30.55 7.90
C LYS A 16 56.89 -30.84 8.57
N GLU A 17 56.89 -31.46 9.75
CA GLU A 17 55.67 -31.73 10.50
C GLU A 17 54.93 -30.46 10.91
N ILE A 18 55.68 -29.41 11.29
CA ILE A 18 55.09 -28.10 11.59
C ILE A 18 54.52 -27.46 10.33
N GLU A 19 55.20 -27.52 9.19
CA GLU A 19 54.70 -26.98 7.90
C GLU A 19 53.44 -27.72 7.43
N GLU A 20 53.38 -29.05 7.53
CA GLU A 20 52.18 -29.81 7.17
C GLU A 20 51.02 -29.53 8.09
N ASN A 21 51.25 -29.39 9.40
CA ASN A 21 50.23 -29.00 10.36
C ASN A 21 49.70 -27.56 10.12
N LEU A 22 50.59 -26.62 9.80
CA LEU A 22 50.21 -25.23 9.46
C LEU A 22 49.41 -25.20 8.15
N LEU A 23 49.81 -25.95 7.13
CA LEU A 23 49.07 -26.07 5.87
C LEU A 23 47.69 -26.69 6.07
N SER A 24 47.57 -27.72 6.89
CA SER A 24 46.28 -28.34 7.19
C SER A 24 45.35 -27.41 7.95
N LEU A 25 45.88 -26.62 8.91
CA LEU A 25 45.14 -25.60 9.63
C LEU A 25 44.70 -24.43 8.72
N LEU A 26 45.57 -23.98 7.82
CA LEU A 26 45.27 -22.94 6.83
C LEU A 26 44.23 -23.44 5.82
N TYR A 27 44.34 -24.67 5.35
CA TYR A 27 43.38 -25.27 4.42
C TYR A 27 42.01 -25.50 5.07
N GLY A 28 41.98 -25.98 6.32
CA GLY A 28 40.78 -26.15 7.11
C GLY A 28 40.05 -24.79 7.38
N ARG A 29 40.82 -23.74 7.74
CA ARG A 29 40.28 -22.37 7.91
C ARG A 29 39.75 -21.80 6.60
N CYS A 30 40.43 -22.05 5.48
CA CYS A 30 39.97 -21.60 4.17
C CYS A 30 38.66 -22.29 3.75
N ASN A 31 38.53 -23.60 4.05
CA ASN A 31 37.32 -24.35 3.77
C ASN A 31 36.14 -23.94 4.66
N MET A 32 36.38 -23.68 5.96
CA MET A 32 35.34 -23.14 6.86
C MET A 32 34.86 -21.76 6.43
N LYS A 33 35.74 -20.85 6.05
CA LYS A 33 35.36 -19.54 5.51
C LYS A 33 34.53 -19.67 4.23
N LYS A 34 34.92 -20.53 3.31
CA LYS A 34 34.18 -20.85 2.08
C LYS A 34 32.82 -21.46 2.42
N LEU A 35 32.74 -22.35 3.39
CA LEU A 35 31.50 -22.97 3.85
C LEU A 35 30.57 -21.94 4.47
N ILE A 36 31.09 -21.05 5.32
CA ILE A 36 30.31 -19.96 5.92
C ILE A 36 29.81 -18.99 4.84
N ILE A 37 30.65 -18.64 3.87
CA ILE A 37 30.24 -17.76 2.75
C ILE A 37 29.18 -18.46 1.89
N CYS A 38 29.33 -19.72 1.56
CA CYS A 38 28.28 -20.46 0.85
C CYS A 38 26.98 -20.57 1.66
N LEU A 39 27.07 -20.81 2.96
CA LEU A 39 25.91 -20.88 3.86
C LEU A 39 25.19 -19.53 3.99
N THR A 40 25.93 -18.43 4.07
CA THR A 40 25.34 -17.09 4.09
C THR A 40 24.71 -16.70 2.77
N ILE A 41 25.31 -17.05 1.64
CA ILE A 41 24.73 -16.85 0.31
C ILE A 41 23.49 -17.72 0.13
N THR A 42 23.51 -18.98 0.55
CA THR A 42 22.34 -19.86 0.46
C THR A 42 21.21 -19.37 1.38
N LEU A 43 21.51 -18.93 2.59
CA LEU A 43 20.53 -18.40 3.53
C LEU A 43 19.91 -17.08 3.03
N SER A 44 20.68 -16.23 2.33
CA SER A 44 20.17 -15.02 1.72
C SER A 44 19.25 -15.28 0.51
N LEU A 45 19.43 -16.40 -0.18
CA LEU A 45 18.57 -16.81 -1.29
C LEU A 45 17.21 -17.36 -0.84
N PHE A 46 17.06 -17.74 0.45
CA PHE A 46 15.79 -18.18 1.01
C PHE A 46 14.97 -17.04 1.62
N LEU A 47 15.50 -15.83 1.69
CA LEU A 47 14.73 -14.65 1.98
C LEU A 47 13.97 -14.25 0.71
N SER A 48 13.00 -15.07 0.32
CA SER A 48 11.97 -14.66 -0.60
C SER A 48 11.17 -13.58 0.12
N VAL A 49 11.56 -12.33 -0.07
CA VAL A 49 10.71 -11.19 0.29
C VAL A 49 9.48 -11.34 -0.58
N PHE A 50 8.38 -11.78 0.00
CA PHE A 50 7.07 -11.67 -0.63
C PHE A 50 6.71 -10.19 -0.62
N ALA A 51 7.30 -9.44 -1.53
CA ALA A 51 6.88 -8.09 -1.81
C ALA A 51 5.67 -8.20 -2.74
N GLY A 52 4.54 -7.65 -2.34
CA GLY A 52 3.43 -7.42 -3.23
C GLY A 52 3.61 -6.07 -3.92
N ASP A 53 2.84 -5.83 -4.97
CA ASP A 53 2.88 -4.55 -5.63
C ASP A 53 2.06 -3.50 -4.87
N VAL A 54 2.56 -2.27 -4.85
CA VAL A 54 1.87 -1.12 -4.28
C VAL A 54 1.43 -0.21 -5.41
N ALA A 55 0.13 0.01 -5.52
CA ALA A 55 -0.40 1.00 -6.45
C ALA A 55 -0.03 2.42 -6.01
N GLU A 56 0.24 3.29 -6.96
CA GLU A 56 0.25 4.72 -6.72
C GLU A 56 -1.18 5.26 -6.86
N TYR A 57 -1.58 6.11 -5.92
CA TYR A 57 -2.87 6.80 -5.94
C TYR A 57 -2.72 8.17 -6.60
N ALA A 58 -3.65 8.51 -7.47
CA ALA A 58 -3.72 9.84 -8.08
C ALA A 58 -5.09 10.47 -7.83
N ASP A 59 -5.09 11.57 -7.08
CA ASP A 59 -6.25 12.44 -6.89
C ASP A 59 -6.43 13.31 -8.15
N LEU A 60 -7.52 13.11 -8.87
CA LEU A 60 -7.90 13.91 -10.04
C LEU A 60 -8.93 14.99 -9.65
N GLY A 61 -9.52 14.88 -8.48
CA GLY A 61 -10.31 15.93 -7.83
C GLY A 61 -11.81 15.82 -7.99
N PHE A 62 -12.46 16.82 -7.40
CA PHE A 62 -13.90 17.00 -7.46
C PHE A 62 -14.33 17.73 -8.75
N SER A 63 -15.58 17.52 -9.15
CA SER A 63 -16.27 18.46 -10.03
C SER A 63 -16.49 19.79 -9.31
N SER A 64 -16.66 20.87 -10.05
CA SER A 64 -16.84 22.23 -9.49
C SER A 64 -18.07 22.37 -8.58
N ASP A 65 -19.05 21.49 -8.72
CA ASP A 65 -20.24 21.42 -7.88
C ASP A 65 -20.17 20.38 -6.76
N GLY A 66 -19.02 19.71 -6.61
CA GLY A 66 -18.76 18.69 -5.59
C GLY A 66 -19.52 17.37 -5.79
N LYS A 67 -20.34 17.22 -6.83
CA LYS A 67 -21.17 16.01 -7.02
C LYS A 67 -20.39 14.77 -7.45
N TYR A 68 -19.26 14.97 -8.09
CA TYR A 68 -18.42 13.90 -8.60
C TYR A 68 -17.00 14.01 -8.04
N PHE A 69 -16.38 12.87 -7.88
CA PHE A 69 -14.97 12.76 -7.53
C PHE A 69 -14.28 11.79 -8.48
N VAL A 70 -13.10 12.15 -8.95
CA VAL A 70 -12.31 11.29 -9.83
C VAL A 70 -10.98 10.97 -9.20
N PHE A 71 -10.63 9.70 -9.20
CA PHE A 71 -9.32 9.23 -8.77
C PHE A 71 -8.79 8.18 -9.73
N ALA A 72 -7.50 7.93 -9.65
CA ALA A 72 -6.85 6.87 -10.38
C ALA A 72 -5.91 6.08 -9.46
N GLN A 73 -5.59 4.87 -9.89
CA GLN A 73 -4.49 4.10 -9.35
C GLN A 73 -3.71 3.45 -10.48
N TYR A 74 -2.41 3.36 -10.33
CA TYR A 74 -1.53 2.75 -11.33
C TYR A 74 -0.30 2.15 -10.67
N GLY A 75 0.39 1.28 -11.39
CA GLY A 75 1.58 0.63 -10.88
C GLY A 75 2.13 -0.40 -11.85
N VAL A 76 3.01 -1.22 -11.32
CA VAL A 76 3.60 -2.37 -12.02
C VAL A 76 3.48 -3.56 -11.08
N THR A 77 3.02 -4.70 -11.60
CA THR A 77 2.93 -5.93 -10.80
C THR A 77 4.32 -6.39 -10.38
N ASP A 78 4.46 -6.86 -9.14
CA ASP A 78 5.76 -7.25 -8.57
C ASP A 78 6.41 -8.43 -9.30
N LYS A 79 5.63 -9.44 -9.66
CA LYS A 79 6.14 -10.70 -10.17
C LYS A 79 6.42 -10.68 -11.67
N ASP A 80 5.50 -10.12 -12.44
CA ASP A 80 5.54 -10.19 -13.89
C ASP A 80 5.96 -8.84 -14.52
N PHE A 81 6.16 -7.80 -13.68
CA PHE A 81 6.52 -6.43 -14.05
C PHE A 81 5.58 -5.83 -15.10
N GLU A 82 4.31 -6.19 -15.03
CA GLU A 82 3.29 -5.76 -15.97
C GLU A 82 2.65 -4.45 -15.47
N PRO A 83 2.71 -3.39 -16.27
CA PRO A 83 2.10 -2.12 -15.90
C PRO A 83 0.57 -2.18 -16.00
N TYR A 84 -0.08 -1.43 -15.11
CA TYR A 84 -1.54 -1.27 -15.10
C TYR A 84 -1.92 0.15 -14.71
N ALA A 85 -3.13 0.56 -15.08
CA ALA A 85 -3.74 1.81 -14.65
C ALA A 85 -5.26 1.69 -14.64
N GLU A 86 -5.89 2.35 -13.68
CA GLU A 86 -7.34 2.39 -13.53
C GLU A 86 -7.77 3.81 -13.16
N ILE A 87 -8.82 4.32 -13.79
CA ILE A 87 -9.41 5.64 -13.51
C ILE A 87 -10.89 5.45 -13.22
N TYR A 88 -11.37 6.09 -12.16
CA TYR A 88 -12.73 5.95 -11.67
C TYR A 88 -13.35 7.32 -11.46
N ALA A 89 -14.51 7.56 -12.05
CA ALA A 89 -15.37 8.67 -11.67
C ALA A 89 -16.50 8.17 -10.76
N VAL A 90 -16.71 8.84 -9.63
CA VAL A 90 -17.66 8.47 -8.58
C VAL A 90 -18.73 9.57 -8.44
N ASP A 91 -20.00 9.18 -8.40
CA ASP A 91 -21.11 9.99 -7.97
C ASP A 91 -21.12 10.01 -6.43
N VAL A 92 -20.77 11.15 -5.84
CA VAL A 92 -20.51 11.27 -4.41
C VAL A 92 -21.76 11.00 -3.56
N GLU A 93 -22.92 11.46 -4.03
CA GLU A 93 -24.18 11.26 -3.31
C GLU A 93 -24.63 9.81 -3.32
N LYS A 94 -24.45 9.12 -4.47
CA LYS A 94 -24.84 7.71 -4.63
C LYS A 94 -23.81 6.74 -4.09
N ASN A 95 -22.59 7.21 -3.86
CA ASN A 95 -21.45 6.35 -3.51
C ASN A 95 -21.27 5.21 -4.53
N ASP A 96 -21.36 5.52 -5.82
CA ASP A 96 -21.27 4.55 -6.91
C ASP A 96 -20.53 5.12 -8.10
N PHE A 97 -20.04 4.25 -8.97
CA PHE A 97 -19.34 4.67 -10.17
C PHE A 97 -20.28 5.32 -11.17
N VAL A 98 -19.81 6.43 -11.77
CA VAL A 98 -20.49 7.04 -12.89
C VAL A 98 -20.51 6.06 -14.06
N LYS A 99 -21.69 5.82 -14.64
CA LYS A 99 -21.87 4.89 -15.74
C LYS A 99 -20.93 5.20 -16.92
N ASN A 100 -20.21 4.19 -17.40
CA ASN A 100 -19.24 4.28 -18.50
C ASN A 100 -18.02 5.21 -18.21
N CYS A 101 -17.74 5.52 -16.95
CA CYS A 101 -16.62 6.34 -16.54
C CYS A 101 -15.64 5.58 -15.60
N VAL A 102 -15.49 4.29 -15.85
CA VAL A 102 -14.44 3.44 -15.29
C VAL A 102 -13.57 2.97 -16.43
N TYR A 103 -12.31 3.37 -16.42
CA TYR A 103 -11.34 3.07 -17.47
C TYR A 103 -10.21 2.23 -16.88
N LYS A 104 -9.81 1.15 -17.58
CA LYS A 104 -8.81 0.22 -17.08
C LYS A 104 -7.86 -0.24 -18.18
N VAL A 105 -6.60 -0.37 -17.80
CA VAL A 105 -5.58 -1.15 -18.50
C VAL A 105 -5.12 -2.21 -17.52
N ASN A 106 -5.51 -3.46 -17.77
CA ASN A 106 -5.15 -4.58 -16.92
C ASN A 106 -3.69 -5.02 -17.14
N PRO A 107 -3.03 -5.60 -16.13
CA PRO A 107 -1.73 -6.24 -16.32
C PRO A 107 -1.76 -7.22 -17.49
N GLY A 108 -0.64 -7.34 -18.23
CA GLY A 108 -0.51 -8.24 -19.38
C GLY A 108 -1.12 -7.74 -20.70
N THR A 109 -1.83 -6.61 -20.69
CA THR A 109 -2.41 -6.05 -21.91
C THR A 109 -1.44 -5.16 -22.71
N VAL A 110 -0.41 -4.63 -22.03
CA VAL A 110 0.62 -3.76 -22.63
C VAL A 110 1.86 -4.59 -22.96
N LYS A 111 2.20 -4.67 -24.25
CA LYS A 111 3.33 -5.49 -24.76
C LYS A 111 4.71 -4.81 -24.67
N SER A 112 4.77 -3.56 -24.25
CA SER A 112 6.03 -2.78 -24.16
C SER A 112 6.42 -2.55 -22.71
N VAL A 113 7.73 -2.43 -22.45
CA VAL A 113 8.24 -2.05 -21.14
C VAL A 113 7.89 -0.58 -20.88
N LYS A 114 6.78 -0.36 -20.17
CA LYS A 114 6.32 0.96 -19.75
C LYS A 114 6.23 1.01 -18.24
N SER A 115 6.37 2.20 -17.67
CA SER A 115 6.03 2.42 -16.26
C SER A 115 4.51 2.47 -16.07
N GLY A 116 4.04 2.21 -14.86
CA GLY A 116 2.63 2.39 -14.51
C GLY A 116 2.15 3.81 -14.77
N LEU A 117 2.98 4.81 -14.47
CA LEU A 117 2.70 6.22 -14.77
C LEU A 117 2.45 6.47 -16.27
N ALA A 118 3.32 5.94 -17.14
CA ALA A 118 3.15 6.13 -18.59
C ALA A 118 1.84 5.51 -19.10
N VAL A 119 1.46 4.35 -18.55
CA VAL A 119 0.18 3.70 -18.89
C VAL A 119 -1.01 4.51 -18.38
N PHE A 120 -0.90 5.08 -17.17
CA PHE A 120 -1.92 5.98 -16.63
C PHE A 120 -2.07 7.24 -17.49
N GLU A 121 -1.00 7.90 -17.87
CA GLU A 121 -1.03 9.10 -18.71
C GLU A 121 -1.68 8.83 -20.09
N GLU A 122 -1.35 7.71 -20.72
CA GLU A 122 -1.99 7.30 -21.98
C GLU A 122 -3.49 7.04 -21.78
N LEU A 123 -3.87 6.34 -20.71
CA LEU A 123 -5.26 6.05 -20.39
C LEU A 123 -6.05 7.32 -20.14
N TYR A 124 -5.47 8.24 -19.35
CA TYR A 124 -6.05 9.54 -19.06
C TYR A 124 -6.24 10.37 -20.35
N ASN A 125 -5.18 10.54 -21.15
CA ASN A 125 -5.21 11.34 -22.37
C ASN A 125 -6.24 10.80 -23.39
N LYS A 126 -6.34 9.48 -23.51
CA LYS A 126 -7.34 8.83 -24.37
C LYS A 126 -8.78 9.16 -23.98
N ASN A 127 -9.04 9.32 -22.67
CA ASN A 127 -10.38 9.50 -22.12
C ASN A 127 -10.61 10.92 -21.55
N LYS A 128 -9.64 11.82 -21.73
CA LYS A 128 -9.60 13.15 -21.10
C LYS A 128 -10.90 13.92 -21.24
N ALA A 129 -11.47 14.00 -22.42
CA ALA A 129 -12.70 14.75 -22.67
C ALA A 129 -13.92 14.24 -21.86
N ASN A 130 -13.93 12.97 -21.48
CA ASN A 130 -14.97 12.41 -20.61
C ASN A 130 -14.63 12.58 -19.12
N ILE A 131 -13.36 12.40 -18.76
CA ILE A 131 -12.88 12.52 -17.37
C ILE A 131 -13.04 13.96 -16.89
N ASP A 132 -12.62 14.95 -17.68
CA ASP A 132 -12.66 16.37 -17.35
C ASP A 132 -14.10 16.92 -17.10
N LYS A 133 -15.12 16.18 -17.44
CA LYS A 133 -16.51 16.52 -17.12
C LYS A 133 -16.83 16.31 -15.63
N TYR A 134 -16.07 15.45 -14.96
CA TYR A 134 -16.35 15.00 -13.60
C TYR A 134 -15.28 15.42 -12.59
N CYS A 135 -14.21 16.07 -13.04
CA CYS A 135 -13.14 16.55 -12.17
C CYS A 135 -12.63 17.92 -12.61
N GLY A 136 -11.92 18.59 -11.72
CA GLY A 136 -11.32 19.90 -12.01
C GLY A 136 -10.66 20.52 -10.78
N GLU A 137 -11.16 20.23 -9.59
CA GLU A 137 -10.68 20.78 -8.33
C GLU A 137 -10.05 19.69 -7.46
N LYS A 138 -8.73 19.58 -7.51
CA LYS A 138 -7.98 18.65 -6.65
C LYS A 138 -8.11 19.07 -5.18
N ALA A 139 -8.15 18.10 -4.30
CA ALA A 139 -8.06 18.36 -2.88
C ALA A 139 -6.74 19.04 -2.53
N THR A 140 -6.81 20.06 -1.68
CA THR A 140 -5.68 20.82 -1.14
C THR A 140 -5.49 20.52 0.34
N LEU A 141 -4.52 21.13 0.99
CA LEU A 141 -4.38 21.03 2.45
C LEU A 141 -5.62 21.59 3.16
N ASP A 142 -6.21 22.67 2.64
CA ASP A 142 -7.38 23.32 3.22
C ASP A 142 -8.67 22.50 3.10
N THR A 143 -8.67 21.47 2.25
CA THR A 143 -9.80 20.55 2.09
C THR A 143 -9.48 19.13 2.56
N THR A 144 -8.29 18.90 3.10
CA THR A 144 -7.90 17.61 3.69
C THR A 144 -8.25 17.59 5.17
N LEU A 145 -9.32 16.89 5.52
CA LEU A 145 -9.84 16.81 6.89
C LEU A 145 -8.99 15.86 7.77
N TYR A 146 -8.44 14.81 7.18
CA TYR A 146 -7.60 13.82 7.84
C TYR A 146 -6.56 13.26 6.88
N LEU A 147 -5.34 13.07 7.38
CA LEU A 147 -4.26 12.36 6.68
C LEU A 147 -3.55 11.43 7.66
N ARG A 148 -3.49 10.15 7.34
CA ARG A 148 -2.77 9.17 8.14
C ARG A 148 -1.27 9.31 7.94
N GLY A 149 -0.55 9.60 9.02
CA GLY A 149 0.90 9.67 9.01
C GLY A 149 1.56 8.29 8.80
N PRO A 150 2.78 8.26 8.24
CA PRO A 150 3.52 7.02 7.98
C PRO A 150 3.88 6.24 9.27
N GLU A 151 4.04 6.95 10.39
CA GLU A 151 4.36 6.38 11.71
C GLU A 151 3.13 5.80 12.44
N SER A 152 1.94 5.94 11.88
CA SER A 152 0.72 5.46 12.52
C SER A 152 0.66 3.94 12.47
N LYS A 153 1.26 3.30 13.48
CA LYS A 153 1.18 1.85 13.73
C LYS A 153 -0.20 1.42 14.20
N SER A 154 -1.04 2.36 14.59
CA SER A 154 -2.38 2.09 15.06
C SER A 154 -3.26 1.84 13.85
N SER A 155 -3.72 0.62 13.72
CA SER A 155 -4.94 0.28 13.00
C SER A 155 -6.17 0.77 13.78
N SER A 156 -6.06 1.91 14.51
CA SER A 156 -7.21 2.43 15.22
C SER A 156 -8.32 2.64 14.21
N GLU A 157 -9.33 1.85 14.37
CA GLU A 157 -10.52 1.85 13.55
C GLU A 157 -11.33 3.14 13.75
N GLU A 158 -10.98 3.90 14.81
CA GLU A 158 -11.58 5.17 15.15
C GLU A 158 -10.64 6.34 14.83
N ILE A 159 -11.15 7.32 14.09
CA ILE A 159 -10.49 8.56 13.71
C ILE A 159 -11.35 9.72 14.18
N THR A 160 -10.78 10.64 14.95
CA THR A 160 -11.47 11.84 15.40
C THR A 160 -10.72 13.08 14.90
N PHE A 161 -11.44 14.03 14.32
CA PHE A 161 -10.88 15.31 13.86
C PHE A 161 -11.93 16.43 13.91
N LYS A 162 -11.45 17.68 13.94
CA LYS A 162 -12.29 18.86 13.82
C LYS A 162 -12.57 19.14 12.34
N ASP A 163 -13.84 19.40 12.02
CA ASP A 163 -14.22 19.93 10.71
C ASP A 163 -13.91 21.42 10.66
N PHE A 164 -12.73 21.76 10.19
CA PHE A 164 -12.30 23.16 10.11
C PHE A 164 -12.94 23.92 8.93
N ILE A 165 -13.59 23.21 7.99
CA ILE A 165 -14.29 23.84 6.85
C ILE A 165 -15.66 24.37 7.30
N ASN A 166 -16.42 23.57 8.05
CA ASN A 166 -17.77 23.91 8.47
C ASN A 166 -17.85 24.43 9.91
N SER A 167 -16.76 24.39 10.68
CA SER A 167 -16.71 24.98 12.02
C SER A 167 -16.61 26.51 11.97
N THR A 168 -17.28 27.16 12.92
CA THR A 168 -17.12 28.59 13.24
C THR A 168 -16.58 28.74 14.67
N GLU A 169 -16.24 29.96 15.08
CA GLU A 169 -15.82 30.24 16.48
C GLU A 169 -16.92 29.89 17.49
N GLU A 170 -18.18 30.01 17.11
CA GLU A 170 -19.36 29.77 17.98
C GLU A 170 -19.84 28.30 17.89
N ASN A 171 -19.60 27.64 16.74
CA ASN A 171 -20.10 26.30 16.46
C ASN A 171 -18.98 25.40 15.92
N GLU A 172 -18.25 24.78 16.82
CA GLU A 172 -17.24 23.79 16.44
C GLU A 172 -17.89 22.43 16.13
N ILE A 173 -17.45 21.83 15.04
CA ILE A 173 -17.92 20.53 14.55
C ILE A 173 -16.77 19.54 14.57
N PHE A 174 -17.03 18.36 15.11
CA PHE A 174 -16.08 17.25 15.18
C PHE A 174 -16.67 16.02 14.51
N TYR A 175 -15.82 15.27 13.83
CA TYR A 175 -16.14 13.96 13.31
C TYR A 175 -15.53 12.87 14.18
N THR A 176 -16.30 11.81 14.38
CA THR A 176 -15.81 10.49 14.83
C THR A 176 -16.12 9.50 13.71
N ILE A 177 -15.07 8.91 13.15
CA ILE A 177 -15.14 7.97 12.04
C ILE A 177 -14.74 6.60 12.56
N ASN A 178 -15.58 5.59 12.35
CA ASN A 178 -15.33 4.22 12.75
C ASN A 178 -15.32 3.32 11.50
N LEU A 179 -14.17 2.74 11.17
CA LEU A 179 -14.04 1.75 10.11
C LEU A 179 -14.30 0.35 10.70
N VAL A 180 -15.43 -0.24 10.36
CA VAL A 180 -15.83 -1.57 10.81
C VAL A 180 -15.57 -2.57 9.71
N LYS A 181 -14.70 -3.56 9.98
CA LYS A 181 -14.23 -4.56 9.03
C LYS A 181 -14.73 -5.95 9.40
N HIS A 182 -15.14 -6.72 8.40
CA HIS A 182 -15.48 -8.13 8.55
C HIS A 182 -14.58 -8.93 7.61
N VAL A 183 -13.74 -9.79 8.15
CA VAL A 183 -12.83 -10.65 7.40
C VAL A 183 -13.08 -12.10 7.77
N SER A 184 -13.26 -12.97 6.78
CA SER A 184 -13.56 -14.38 6.96
C SER A 184 -12.78 -15.24 5.95
N GLY A 185 -12.59 -16.51 6.29
CA GLY A 185 -11.87 -17.45 5.45
C GLY A 185 -10.35 -17.23 5.45
N LYS A 186 -9.66 -17.94 4.57
CA LYS A 186 -8.20 -17.84 4.35
C LYS A 186 -7.84 -18.26 2.92
N GLY A 187 -6.74 -17.72 2.39
CA GLY A 187 -6.26 -18.04 1.05
C GLY A 187 -7.34 -17.80 -0.01
N LYS A 188 -7.65 -18.78 -0.84
CA LYS A 188 -8.64 -18.66 -1.93
C LYS A 188 -10.08 -18.41 -1.46
N ASN A 189 -10.37 -18.70 -0.20
CA ASN A 189 -11.68 -18.49 0.42
C ASN A 189 -11.73 -17.23 1.27
N LEU A 190 -10.67 -16.40 1.24
CA LEU A 190 -10.63 -15.13 1.94
C LEU A 190 -11.68 -14.20 1.36
N LYS A 191 -12.54 -13.68 2.22
CA LYS A 191 -13.57 -12.71 1.89
C LYS A 191 -13.62 -11.63 2.96
N SER A 192 -13.94 -10.43 2.56
CA SER A 192 -14.10 -9.32 3.49
C SER A 192 -15.15 -8.32 3.02
N SER A 193 -15.75 -7.65 3.97
CA SER A 193 -16.58 -6.47 3.76
C SER A 193 -16.27 -5.43 4.82
N PHE A 194 -16.72 -4.19 4.61
CA PHE A 194 -16.61 -3.14 5.60
C PHE A 194 -17.71 -2.10 5.42
N PHE A 195 -17.87 -1.29 6.44
CA PHE A 195 -18.59 -0.02 6.38
C PHE A 195 -17.91 1.02 7.26
N ILE A 196 -18.24 2.29 7.05
CA ILE A 196 -17.71 3.42 7.80
C ILE A 196 -18.89 4.05 8.56
N GLY A 197 -18.82 4.03 9.90
CA GLY A 197 -19.68 4.81 10.73
C GLY A 197 -19.16 6.25 10.80
N VAL A 198 -20.01 7.21 10.46
CA VAL A 198 -19.71 8.64 10.51
C VAL A 198 -20.61 9.29 11.55
N GLU A 199 -20.01 9.86 12.59
CA GLU A 199 -20.72 10.62 13.60
C GLU A 199 -20.20 12.05 13.63
N GLN A 200 -21.10 13.02 13.52
CA GLN A 200 -20.82 14.44 13.65
C GLN A 200 -21.28 14.94 15.00
N LYS A 201 -20.43 15.64 15.73
CA LYS A 201 -20.68 16.14 17.09
C LYS A 201 -20.40 17.64 17.19
N ASP A 202 -21.07 18.31 18.11
CA ASP A 202 -20.68 19.65 18.54
C ASP A 202 -19.58 19.62 19.60
N ALA A 203 -19.10 20.80 20.02
CA ALA A 203 -18.06 20.94 21.03
C ALA A 203 -18.46 20.36 22.42
N SER A 204 -19.75 20.21 22.70
CA SER A 204 -20.23 19.58 23.94
C SER A 204 -20.23 18.04 23.87
N GLY A 205 -19.93 17.48 22.70
CA GLY A 205 -20.01 16.05 22.43
C GLY A 205 -21.39 15.54 22.07
N LYS A 206 -22.39 16.44 21.87
CA LYS A 206 -23.72 16.07 21.43
C LYS A 206 -23.69 15.71 19.94
N THR A 207 -24.25 14.56 19.60
CA THR A 207 -24.36 14.11 18.22
C THR A 207 -25.31 15.00 17.43
N LEU A 208 -24.82 15.54 16.32
CA LEU A 208 -25.54 16.33 15.34
C LEU A 208 -26.12 15.47 14.23
N SER A 209 -25.32 14.54 13.72
CA SER A 209 -25.75 13.59 12.68
C SER A 209 -25.01 12.26 12.78
N ARG A 210 -25.60 11.21 12.20
CA ARG A 210 -25.00 9.91 12.00
C ARG A 210 -25.29 9.39 10.61
N LYS A 211 -24.25 8.82 9.96
CA LYS A 211 -24.39 8.15 8.66
C LYS A 211 -23.59 6.84 8.67
N VAL A 212 -24.01 5.93 7.83
CA VAL A 212 -23.23 4.73 7.47
C VAL A 212 -22.89 4.84 5.99
N VAL A 213 -21.61 4.68 5.68
CA VAL A 213 -21.05 4.77 4.33
C VAL A 213 -20.44 3.43 3.96
N GLY A 214 -20.64 2.99 2.73
CA GLY A 214 -20.27 1.65 2.28
C GLY A 214 -21.37 0.62 2.52
N ASN A 215 -21.12 -0.61 2.06
CA ASN A 215 -22.10 -1.71 2.14
C ASN A 215 -21.47 -2.90 2.87
N PRO A 216 -21.90 -3.21 4.11
CA PRO A 216 -21.39 -4.35 4.88
C PRO A 216 -21.68 -5.71 4.22
N ASP A 217 -22.71 -5.80 3.37
CA ASP A 217 -23.10 -7.02 2.70
C ASP A 217 -22.31 -7.25 1.39
N PHE A 218 -21.53 -6.27 0.96
CA PHE A 218 -20.72 -6.41 -0.25
C PHE A 218 -19.39 -7.09 0.06
N GLU A 219 -19.33 -8.40 -0.14
CA GLU A 219 -18.13 -9.20 0.06
C GLU A 219 -17.13 -9.02 -1.08
N ARG A 220 -15.86 -8.81 -0.73
CA ARG A 220 -14.72 -8.72 -1.64
C ARG A 220 -13.79 -9.91 -1.43
N SER A 221 -13.49 -10.65 -2.49
CA SER A 221 -12.58 -11.80 -2.43
C SER A 221 -11.11 -11.33 -2.40
N GLY A 222 -10.29 -12.03 -1.60
CA GLY A 222 -8.85 -11.82 -1.53
C GLY A 222 -8.41 -10.56 -0.76
N VAL A 223 -9.33 -9.73 -0.28
CA VAL A 223 -8.97 -8.54 0.52
C VAL A 223 -8.90 -8.95 2.00
N CYS A 224 -7.74 -8.72 2.63
CA CYS A 224 -7.49 -9.10 4.01
C CYS A 224 -7.53 -7.92 4.98
N ASP A 225 -7.40 -6.68 4.50
CA ASP A 225 -7.48 -5.49 5.35
C ASP A 225 -7.88 -4.23 4.57
N TYR A 226 -8.35 -3.22 5.31
CA TYR A 226 -8.72 -1.89 4.83
C TYR A 226 -8.17 -0.84 5.77
N VAL A 227 -7.65 0.26 5.22
CA VAL A 227 -7.13 1.38 5.99
C VAL A 227 -7.56 2.69 5.37
N ILE A 228 -8.21 3.57 6.13
CA ILE A 228 -8.47 4.94 5.71
C ILE A 228 -7.13 5.69 5.71
N ARG A 229 -6.67 6.11 4.54
CA ARG A 229 -5.43 6.85 4.35
C ARG A 229 -5.64 8.36 4.44
N ARG A 230 -6.74 8.83 3.87
CA ARG A 230 -7.04 10.25 3.81
C ARG A 230 -8.55 10.46 3.79
N ILE A 231 -9.00 11.59 4.32
CA ILE A 231 -10.39 12.06 4.21
C ILE A 231 -10.32 13.47 3.65
N VAL A 232 -11.00 13.68 2.55
CA VAL A 232 -11.05 14.99 1.88
C VAL A 232 -12.48 15.46 1.70
N ALA A 233 -12.66 16.77 1.66
CA ALA A 233 -13.92 17.39 1.32
C ALA A 233 -13.79 18.20 0.04
N ASP A 234 -14.92 18.49 -0.61
CA ASP A 234 -14.99 19.56 -1.61
C ASP A 234 -14.85 20.94 -0.93
N LYS A 235 -14.68 21.99 -1.71
CA LYS A 235 -14.54 23.35 -1.17
C LYS A 235 -15.73 23.84 -0.36
N SER A 236 -16.92 23.31 -0.61
CA SER A 236 -18.13 23.64 0.17
C SER A 236 -18.23 22.88 1.49
N GLY A 237 -17.38 21.85 1.70
CA GLY A 237 -17.42 20.96 2.84
C GLY A 237 -18.62 20.02 2.88
N LYS A 238 -19.40 19.91 1.81
CA LYS A 238 -20.60 19.07 1.75
C LYS A 238 -20.33 17.67 1.26
N SER A 239 -19.39 17.53 0.33
CA SER A 239 -19.00 16.25 -0.26
C SER A 239 -17.76 15.73 0.44
N ILE A 240 -17.84 14.52 0.98
CA ILE A 240 -16.76 13.88 1.72
C ILE A 240 -16.34 12.60 0.99
N VAL A 241 -15.04 12.42 0.84
CA VAL A 241 -14.42 11.23 0.25
C VAL A 241 -13.45 10.61 1.23
N PHE A 242 -13.60 9.33 1.49
CA PHE A 242 -12.66 8.47 2.21
C PHE A 242 -11.77 7.76 1.19
N GLU A 243 -10.49 8.05 1.20
CA GLU A 243 -9.49 7.31 0.44
C GLU A 243 -9.07 6.07 1.25
N ILE A 244 -9.38 4.90 0.73
CA ILE A 244 -9.20 3.63 1.42
C ILE A 244 -8.18 2.78 0.68
N GLU A 245 -7.14 2.38 1.38
CA GLU A 245 -6.20 1.37 0.93
C GLU A 245 -6.76 -0.03 1.26
N LYS A 246 -6.77 -0.90 0.27
CA LYS A 246 -7.10 -2.32 0.39
C LYS A 246 -5.83 -3.14 0.36
N GLN A 247 -5.65 -3.98 1.33
CA GLN A 247 -4.63 -5.00 1.31
C GLN A 247 -5.19 -6.29 0.71
N ILE A 248 -4.62 -6.73 -0.39
CA ILE A 248 -5.04 -7.92 -1.12
C ILE A 248 -3.98 -9.00 -0.93
N GLU A 249 -4.39 -10.17 -0.47
CA GLU A 249 -3.53 -11.33 -0.30
C GLU A 249 -3.88 -12.39 -1.34
N ASP A 250 -2.91 -12.81 -2.12
CA ASP A 250 -3.03 -13.89 -3.07
C ASP A 250 -1.84 -14.85 -3.02
N SER A 251 -1.79 -15.82 -3.92
CA SER A 251 -0.67 -16.79 -4.00
C SER A 251 0.68 -16.17 -4.44
N LYS A 252 0.67 -14.90 -4.88
CA LYS A 252 1.84 -14.17 -5.35
C LYS A 252 2.42 -13.23 -4.28
N GLY A 253 1.65 -12.92 -3.23
CA GLY A 253 2.05 -12.03 -2.15
C GLY A 253 0.91 -11.12 -1.70
N THR A 254 1.29 -10.01 -1.07
CA THR A 254 0.37 -8.98 -0.61
C THR A 254 0.47 -7.76 -1.50
N SER A 255 -0.63 -7.35 -2.11
CA SER A 255 -0.72 -6.16 -2.96
C SER A 255 -1.56 -5.07 -2.30
N PHE A 256 -1.25 -3.82 -2.57
CA PHE A 256 -2.00 -2.66 -2.07
C PHE A 256 -2.71 -1.96 -3.23
N ARG A 257 -4.00 -1.74 -3.07
CA ARG A 257 -4.87 -1.05 -4.03
C ARG A 257 -5.73 -0.04 -3.32
N TYR A 258 -6.21 0.94 -4.07
CA TYR A 258 -7.05 1.99 -3.52
C TYR A 258 -8.49 1.87 -3.99
N MET A 259 -9.37 2.40 -3.19
CA MET A 259 -10.78 2.65 -3.48
C MET A 259 -11.24 3.89 -2.70
N VAL A 260 -12.40 4.37 -3.03
CA VAL A 260 -13.05 5.42 -2.24
C VAL A 260 -14.44 4.97 -1.79
N GLU A 261 -14.85 5.51 -0.66
CA GLU A 261 -16.25 5.57 -0.24
C GLU A 261 -16.61 7.04 -0.05
N THR A 262 -17.83 7.40 -0.37
CA THR A 262 -18.22 8.81 -0.45
C THR A 262 -19.59 9.07 0.18
N PHE A 263 -19.83 10.28 0.61
CA PHE A 263 -21.16 10.75 0.95
C PHE A 263 -21.30 12.27 0.80
N MET A 264 -22.52 12.73 0.70
CA MET A 264 -22.87 14.14 0.68
C MET A 264 -23.84 14.47 1.83
N PHE A 265 -23.69 15.67 2.41
CA PHE A 265 -24.61 16.21 3.45
C PHE A 265 -25.88 16.79 2.86
#